data_0ec0f853bbdab4605fcd800d902ee7ac
#
_entry.id   0ec0f853bbdab4605fcd800d902ee7ac
#
_cell.length_a   1.000
_cell.length_b   1.000
_cell.length_c   1.000
_cell.angle_alpha   90.00
_cell.angle_beta   90.00
_cell.angle_gamma   90.00
#
_symmetry.space_group_name_H-M   'P 1'
#
loop_
_entity.id
_entity.type
_entity.pdbx_description
1 polymer ?
#
loop_
_entity_poly.entity_id
_entity_poly.type
_entity_poly.pdbx_seq_one_letter_code
_entity_poly.pdbx_strand_id
1 'polypeptide(L)'
;MINKIYIAPMVGRTDKYFRALVRSITSDFYLYTEMITCDAFLRTEKVNCELHDYEKGTIIQLAGSDPEKFLKCSKIIESSDYSEININIGCPSSRVIKGSFGACLIKNPSIVAECIDAIKSEFTRTISIKTRLGLGYEENLGPIEDFISKTSESGCKKFIIHARNAILSGLSPKKNRAIPNLRYDDALILKQNFPSLEFVINGGINNLDMIKSNIYRFDGMMIGRKIYSDPMFLSDLHQFMNKTTNIINRRQVIKKYIMICNDCDINNHSKYLLLRHLYGLYYGTSSSKTWKKFLNNLIIKKNNIENLLTFPENIYVEEIKNYG
;
A
#
# COMPACT_ATOMS: atom_id res chain seq x y z
N MET A 1 13.95 -8.85 -15.95
CA MET A 1 13.72 -7.86 -14.87
C MET A 1 12.86 -8.51 -13.80
N ILE A 2 13.26 -8.41 -12.54
CA ILE A 2 12.44 -8.89 -11.41
C ILE A 2 11.26 -7.92 -11.29
N ASN A 3 10.05 -8.38 -11.58
CA ASN A 3 8.87 -7.54 -11.48
C ASN A 3 8.56 -7.22 -10.01
N LYS A 4 8.43 -5.95 -9.70
CA LYS A 4 8.27 -5.45 -8.34
C LYS A 4 6.82 -5.62 -7.87
N ILE A 5 6.62 -6.12 -6.65
CA ILE A 5 5.32 -6.16 -5.98
C ILE A 5 5.29 -5.12 -4.86
N TYR A 6 4.22 -4.34 -4.85
CA TYR A 6 3.99 -3.26 -3.90
C TYR A 6 2.74 -3.51 -3.06
N ILE A 7 2.79 -3.19 -1.78
CA ILE A 7 1.62 -3.22 -0.89
C ILE A 7 1.00 -1.83 -0.86
N ALA A 8 -0.24 -1.72 -1.32
CA ALA A 8 -0.91 -0.43 -1.52
C ALA A 8 -1.08 0.38 -0.23
N PRO A 9 -0.92 1.72 -0.28
CA PRO A 9 -1.28 2.60 0.82
C PRO A 9 -2.79 2.54 1.09
N MET A 10 -3.19 2.27 2.32
CA MET A 10 -4.60 2.14 2.73
C MET A 10 -4.82 2.81 4.08
N VAL A 11 -5.52 3.93 4.10
CA VAL A 11 -5.86 4.67 5.32
C VAL A 11 -6.62 3.78 6.32
N GLY A 12 -6.21 3.80 7.57
CA GLY A 12 -6.71 2.97 8.66
C GLY A 12 -6.24 1.50 8.60
N ARG A 13 -5.27 1.16 7.72
CA ARG A 13 -4.84 -0.23 7.48
C ARG A 13 -3.34 -0.43 7.38
N THR A 14 -2.63 0.36 6.57
CA THR A 14 -1.19 0.16 6.33
C THR A 14 -0.34 0.97 7.29
N ASP A 15 -0.72 0.96 8.58
CA ASP A 15 0.07 1.50 9.67
C ASP A 15 1.30 0.62 9.98
N LYS A 16 2.11 1.05 10.91
CA LYS A 16 3.34 0.33 11.28
C LYS A 16 3.10 -1.12 11.71
N TYR A 17 1.99 -1.41 12.38
CA TYR A 17 1.66 -2.77 12.83
C TYR A 17 1.30 -3.71 11.67
N PHE A 18 0.60 -3.21 10.67
CA PHE A 18 0.37 -4.00 9.46
C PHE A 18 1.67 -4.22 8.67
N ARG A 19 2.54 -3.20 8.59
CA ARG A 19 3.86 -3.38 7.97
C ARG A 19 4.71 -4.40 8.72
N ALA A 20 4.67 -4.41 10.06
CA ALA A 20 5.28 -5.46 10.89
C ALA A 20 4.76 -6.86 10.55
N LEU A 21 3.43 -7.01 10.38
CA LEU A 21 2.84 -8.29 9.96
C LEU A 21 3.34 -8.70 8.58
N VAL A 22 3.38 -7.80 7.60
CA VAL A 22 3.91 -8.12 6.26
C VAL A 22 5.37 -8.57 6.34
N ARG A 23 6.21 -7.87 7.10
CA ARG A 23 7.63 -8.23 7.31
C ARG A 23 7.81 -9.53 8.08
N SER A 24 6.85 -9.92 8.90
CA SER A 24 6.84 -11.23 9.56
C SER A 24 6.61 -12.39 8.58
N ILE A 25 6.00 -12.11 7.43
CA ILE A 25 5.76 -13.08 6.36
C ILE A 25 6.93 -13.07 5.37
N THR A 26 7.30 -11.90 4.83
CA THR A 26 8.38 -11.79 3.85
C THR A 26 8.95 -10.37 3.81
N SER A 27 10.22 -10.26 3.40
CA SER A 27 10.91 -8.99 3.12
C SER A 27 10.84 -8.54 1.66
N ASP A 28 10.34 -9.38 0.75
CA ASP A 28 10.51 -9.23 -0.70
C ASP A 28 9.74 -8.06 -1.32
N PHE A 29 8.71 -7.56 -0.63
CA PHE A 29 7.77 -6.61 -1.21
C PHE A 29 7.94 -5.20 -0.68
N TYR A 30 7.66 -4.22 -1.54
CA TYR A 30 7.74 -2.81 -1.20
C TYR A 30 6.52 -2.37 -0.39
N LEU A 31 6.76 -1.70 0.73
CA LEU A 31 5.72 -1.23 1.64
C LEU A 31 5.46 0.26 1.45
N TYR A 32 4.22 0.64 1.65
CA TYR A 32 3.78 2.03 1.74
C TYR A 32 3.28 2.35 3.14
N THR A 33 3.46 3.59 3.56
CA THR A 33 2.70 4.13 4.71
C THR A 33 1.22 4.24 4.33
N GLU A 34 0.39 4.64 5.29
CA GLU A 34 -0.92 5.21 4.97
C GLU A 34 -0.74 6.53 4.21
N MET A 35 -1.83 7.02 3.58
CA MET A 35 -1.84 8.38 3.03
C MET A 35 -1.82 9.38 4.18
N ILE A 36 -0.77 10.20 4.27
CA ILE A 36 -0.57 11.26 5.26
C ILE A 36 -0.70 12.60 4.54
N THR A 37 -1.54 13.52 5.03
CA THR A 37 -1.55 14.88 4.47
C THR A 37 -0.29 15.64 4.91
N CYS A 38 0.23 16.54 4.07
CA CYS A 38 1.39 17.36 4.43
C CYS A 38 1.17 18.09 5.76
N ASP A 39 -0.04 18.63 6.01
CA ASP A 39 -0.38 19.27 7.29
C ASP A 39 -0.31 18.29 8.48
N ALA A 40 -0.75 17.06 8.31
CA ALA A 40 -0.67 16.04 9.37
C ALA A 40 0.77 15.62 9.61
N PHE A 41 1.55 15.44 8.53
CA PHE A 41 2.97 15.10 8.62
C PHE A 41 3.76 16.16 9.39
N LEU A 42 3.61 17.43 9.04
CA LEU A 42 4.33 18.55 9.69
C LEU A 42 3.96 18.74 11.17
N ARG A 43 2.76 18.32 11.59
CA ARG A 43 2.35 18.31 13.01
C ARG A 43 2.92 17.15 13.82
N THR A 44 3.27 16.05 13.16
CA THR A 44 3.68 14.78 13.79
C THR A 44 4.99 14.25 13.19
N GLU A 45 5.86 15.15 12.71
CA GLU A 45 7.08 14.83 11.97
C GLU A 45 7.97 13.82 12.69
N LYS A 46 8.22 14.03 13.99
CA LYS A 46 9.04 13.13 14.80
C LYS A 46 8.53 11.69 14.78
N VAL A 47 7.23 11.49 14.97
CA VAL A 47 6.61 10.16 14.99
C VAL A 47 6.63 9.52 13.60
N ASN A 48 6.48 10.31 12.54
CA ASN A 48 6.44 9.81 11.17
C ASN A 48 7.82 9.50 10.59
N CYS A 49 8.89 10.07 11.14
CA CYS A 49 10.27 9.86 10.64
C CYS A 49 11.06 8.83 11.44
N GLU A 50 10.59 8.44 12.63
CA GLU A 50 11.18 7.35 13.40
C GLU A 50 10.73 5.99 12.83
N LEU A 51 11.50 5.47 11.88
CA LEU A 51 11.28 4.15 11.30
C LEU A 51 12.05 3.10 12.09
N HIS A 52 11.38 1.99 12.40
CA HIS A 52 12.05 0.80 12.94
C HIS A 52 12.81 0.05 11.83
N ASP A 53 13.78 -0.78 12.18
CA ASP A 53 14.61 -1.52 11.20
C ASP A 53 13.78 -2.30 10.18
N TYR A 54 12.66 -2.91 10.59
CA TYR A 54 11.77 -3.63 9.67
C TYR A 54 11.04 -2.70 8.68
N GLU A 55 11.02 -1.41 8.93
CA GLU A 55 10.35 -0.40 8.10
C GLU A 55 11.30 0.27 7.10
N LYS A 56 12.62 0.06 7.21
CA LYS A 56 13.61 0.64 6.29
C LYS A 56 13.24 0.35 4.84
N GLY A 57 13.38 1.36 3.99
CA GLY A 57 12.98 1.27 2.60
C GLY A 57 11.46 1.36 2.36
N THR A 58 10.64 1.64 3.37
CA THR A 58 9.22 1.94 3.19
C THR A 58 9.05 3.22 2.35
N ILE A 59 8.01 3.27 1.56
CA ILE A 59 7.63 4.41 0.73
C ILE A 59 6.61 5.25 1.50
N ILE A 60 6.90 6.52 1.73
CA ILE A 60 5.94 7.43 2.36
C ILE A 60 4.97 7.98 1.33
N GLN A 61 3.65 7.90 1.60
CA GLN A 61 2.66 8.52 0.73
C GLN A 61 2.13 9.81 1.34
N LEU A 62 2.42 10.93 0.66
CA LEU A 62 1.93 12.26 1.02
C LEU A 62 0.71 12.67 0.17
N ALA A 63 -0.12 13.54 0.73
CA ALA A 63 -1.25 14.16 0.05
C ALA A 63 -1.33 15.65 0.38
N GLY A 64 -1.49 16.47 -0.63
CA GLY A 64 -1.56 17.92 -0.56
C GLY A 64 -1.62 18.54 -1.95
N SER A 65 -1.64 19.86 -2.00
CA SER A 65 -1.60 20.68 -3.23
C SER A 65 -0.77 21.95 -3.05
N ASP A 66 -0.01 22.06 -1.96
CA ASP A 66 0.76 23.22 -1.58
C ASP A 66 2.26 22.90 -1.71
N PRO A 67 2.99 23.50 -2.69
CA PRO A 67 4.41 23.26 -2.92
C PRO A 67 5.29 23.56 -1.70
N GLU A 68 4.99 24.62 -0.94
CA GLU A 68 5.79 24.98 0.26
C GLU A 68 5.69 23.90 1.35
N LYS A 69 4.49 23.30 1.51
CA LYS A 69 4.31 22.21 2.47
C LYS A 69 5.03 20.95 2.02
N PHE A 70 5.03 20.65 0.72
CA PHE A 70 5.81 19.54 0.18
C PHE A 70 7.31 19.76 0.37
N LEU A 71 7.81 20.96 0.13
CA LEU A 71 9.20 21.32 0.39
C LEU A 71 9.60 21.07 1.85
N LYS A 72 8.78 21.55 2.81
CA LYS A 72 9.03 21.33 4.24
C LYS A 72 9.00 19.84 4.62
N CYS A 73 8.03 19.09 4.08
CA CYS A 73 7.95 17.65 4.31
C CYS A 73 9.17 16.92 3.74
N SER A 74 9.57 17.23 2.50
CA SER A 74 10.69 16.54 1.83
C SER A 74 12.01 16.78 2.50
N LYS A 75 12.26 18.00 3.00
CA LYS A 75 13.44 18.35 3.80
C LYS A 75 13.57 17.47 5.05
N ILE A 76 12.46 17.26 5.76
CA ILE A 76 12.42 16.39 6.94
C ILE A 76 12.62 14.93 6.56
N ILE A 77 11.94 14.48 5.48
CA ILE A 77 11.97 13.09 5.01
C ILE A 77 13.35 12.70 4.47
N GLU A 78 14.12 13.63 3.92
CA GLU A 78 15.48 13.37 3.41
C GLU A 78 16.40 12.78 4.48
N SER A 79 16.26 13.19 5.74
CA SER A 79 17.02 12.65 6.86
C SER A 79 16.55 11.29 7.38
N SER A 80 15.47 10.74 6.83
CA SER A 80 14.86 9.47 7.25
C SER A 80 15.24 8.30 6.34
N ASP A 81 14.89 7.07 6.74
CA ASP A 81 15.11 5.84 5.98
C ASP A 81 13.99 5.54 4.95
N TYR A 82 13.10 6.47 4.63
CA TYR A 82 12.14 6.30 3.54
C TYR A 82 12.85 6.21 2.19
N SER A 83 12.51 5.23 1.37
CA SER A 83 13.15 5.05 0.06
C SER A 83 12.58 5.92 -1.05
N GLU A 84 11.36 6.45 -0.86
CA GLU A 84 10.62 7.14 -1.91
C GLU A 84 9.53 8.03 -1.29
N ILE A 85 9.29 9.20 -1.90
CA ILE A 85 8.09 10.01 -1.65
C ILE A 85 7.08 9.72 -2.76
N ASN A 86 5.89 9.27 -2.38
CA ASN A 86 4.77 9.05 -3.29
C ASN A 86 3.69 10.11 -3.07
N ILE A 87 3.26 10.77 -4.15
CA ILE A 87 2.18 11.77 -4.12
C ILE A 87 0.85 11.08 -4.42
N ASN A 88 -0.15 11.28 -3.55
CA ASN A 88 -1.49 10.76 -3.79
C ASN A 88 -2.32 11.66 -4.70
N ILE A 89 -2.57 11.22 -5.92
CA ILE A 89 -3.44 11.85 -6.93
C ILE A 89 -4.60 10.92 -7.32
N GLY A 90 -4.99 10.01 -6.42
CA GLY A 90 -6.00 8.98 -6.75
C GLY A 90 -7.16 8.85 -5.77
N CYS A 91 -7.11 9.51 -4.61
CA CYS A 91 -8.15 9.42 -3.58
C CYS A 91 -9.37 10.27 -3.95
N PRO A 92 -10.59 9.68 -4.07
CA PRO A 92 -11.82 10.39 -4.40
C PRO A 92 -12.69 10.69 -3.16
N SER A 93 -12.11 10.73 -1.94
CA SER A 93 -12.93 10.94 -0.75
C SER A 93 -13.37 12.40 -0.62
N SER A 94 -14.56 12.64 -0.04
CA SER A 94 -15.12 13.99 0.14
C SER A 94 -14.21 14.92 0.94
N ARG A 95 -13.48 14.37 1.96
CA ARG A 95 -12.48 15.14 2.73
C ARG A 95 -11.34 15.62 1.83
N VAL A 96 -10.86 14.74 0.94
CA VAL A 96 -9.76 15.02 0.02
C VAL A 96 -10.18 16.04 -1.02
N ILE A 97 -11.39 15.92 -1.56
CA ILE A 97 -11.95 16.87 -2.53
C ILE A 97 -12.14 18.24 -1.90
N LYS A 98 -12.69 18.32 -0.68
CA LYS A 98 -12.84 19.59 0.06
C LYS A 98 -11.49 20.26 0.36
N GLY A 99 -10.44 19.48 0.54
CA GLY A 99 -9.07 19.97 0.73
C GLY A 99 -8.33 20.27 -0.58
N SER A 100 -8.99 20.17 -1.74
CA SER A 100 -8.42 20.43 -3.08
C SER A 100 -7.16 19.62 -3.39
N PHE A 101 -7.11 18.33 -2.97
CA PHE A 101 -6.02 17.41 -3.28
C PHE A 101 -6.53 16.02 -3.68
N GLY A 102 -5.63 15.07 -3.98
CA GLY A 102 -5.98 13.73 -4.45
C GLY A 102 -6.46 13.71 -5.90
N ALA A 103 -7.50 12.92 -6.22
CA ALA A 103 -7.89 12.65 -7.60
C ALA A 103 -8.30 13.90 -8.40
N CYS A 104 -8.83 14.94 -7.75
CA CYS A 104 -9.22 16.17 -8.43
C CYS A 104 -8.03 16.90 -9.07
N LEU A 105 -6.80 16.68 -8.57
CA LEU A 105 -5.59 17.29 -9.12
C LEU A 105 -5.18 16.77 -10.51
N ILE A 106 -5.81 15.71 -11.02
CA ILE A 106 -5.64 15.31 -12.44
C ILE A 106 -5.99 16.47 -13.39
N LYS A 107 -6.92 17.35 -13.00
CA LYS A 107 -7.30 18.55 -13.77
C LYS A 107 -6.29 19.70 -13.67
N ASN A 108 -5.36 19.64 -12.73
CA ASN A 108 -4.42 20.73 -12.44
C ASN A 108 -2.97 20.19 -12.39
N PRO A 109 -2.44 19.67 -13.51
CA PRO A 109 -1.10 19.06 -13.54
C PRO A 109 0.02 20.06 -13.18
N SER A 110 -0.15 21.35 -13.45
CA SER A 110 0.84 22.39 -13.12
C SER A 110 1.09 22.49 -11.62
N ILE A 111 0.05 22.47 -10.78
CA ILE A 111 0.21 22.47 -9.32
C ILE A 111 0.98 21.24 -8.84
N VAL A 112 0.72 20.08 -9.44
CA VAL A 112 1.44 18.85 -9.08
C VAL A 112 2.89 18.92 -9.55
N ALA A 113 3.16 19.52 -10.71
CA ALA A 113 4.50 19.78 -11.22
C ALA A 113 5.29 20.67 -10.27
N GLU A 114 4.72 21.78 -9.79
CA GLU A 114 5.32 22.68 -8.78
C GLU A 114 5.60 21.93 -7.46
N CYS A 115 4.69 21.05 -7.02
CA CYS A 115 4.94 20.21 -5.85
C CYS A 115 6.12 19.25 -6.07
N ILE A 116 6.28 18.67 -7.26
CA ILE A 116 7.41 17.79 -7.59
C ILE A 116 8.72 18.57 -7.58
N ASP A 117 8.75 19.77 -8.18
CA ASP A 117 9.94 20.64 -8.19
C ASP A 117 10.35 21.02 -6.76
N ALA A 118 9.37 21.35 -5.91
CA ALA A 118 9.60 21.62 -4.50
C ALA A 118 10.15 20.40 -3.74
N ILE A 119 9.66 19.18 -4.01
CA ILE A 119 10.20 17.97 -3.41
C ILE A 119 11.65 17.74 -3.89
N LYS A 120 11.91 17.87 -5.18
CA LYS A 120 13.25 17.63 -5.77
C LYS A 120 14.33 18.56 -5.24
N SER A 121 13.98 19.77 -4.80
CA SER A 121 14.95 20.70 -4.23
C SER A 121 15.54 20.23 -2.90
N GLU A 122 14.85 19.33 -2.19
CA GLU A 122 15.24 18.89 -0.84
C GLU A 122 15.35 17.35 -0.73
N PHE A 123 14.85 16.56 -1.70
CA PHE A 123 14.79 15.11 -1.64
C PHE A 123 15.45 14.49 -2.88
N THR A 124 16.51 13.70 -2.64
CA THR A 124 17.39 13.16 -3.69
C THR A 124 16.95 11.80 -4.23
N ARG A 125 16.06 11.11 -3.49
CA ARG A 125 15.57 9.76 -3.84
C ARG A 125 14.35 9.83 -4.77
N THR A 126 13.75 8.69 -5.04
CA THR A 126 12.65 8.55 -6.00
C THR A 126 11.40 9.34 -5.59
N ILE A 127 10.82 10.05 -6.55
CA ILE A 127 9.48 10.63 -6.46
C ILE A 127 8.55 9.86 -7.39
N SER A 128 7.38 9.48 -6.89
CA SER A 128 6.36 8.79 -7.68
C SER A 128 4.96 9.37 -7.45
N ILE A 129 4.07 9.08 -8.37
CA ILE A 129 2.66 9.48 -8.28
C ILE A 129 1.77 8.23 -8.27
N LYS A 130 0.79 8.20 -7.34
CA LYS A 130 -0.29 7.21 -7.39
C LYS A 130 -1.58 7.87 -7.84
N THR A 131 -2.06 7.53 -9.03
CA THR A 131 -3.21 8.16 -9.67
C THR A 131 -4.28 7.17 -10.14
N ARG A 132 -5.30 7.67 -10.81
CA ARG A 132 -6.36 6.98 -11.54
C ARG A 132 -6.22 7.20 -13.05
N LEU A 133 -6.97 6.45 -13.86
CA LEU A 133 -6.99 6.64 -15.33
C LEU A 133 -7.69 7.94 -15.78
N GLY A 134 -8.48 8.52 -14.91
CA GLY A 134 -9.21 9.76 -15.23
C GLY A 134 -10.29 10.07 -14.18
N LEU A 135 -11.14 11.02 -14.50
CA LEU A 135 -12.24 11.49 -13.68
C LEU A 135 -13.57 11.31 -14.39
N GLY A 136 -14.62 11.04 -13.63
CA GLY A 136 -15.96 10.86 -14.20
C GLY A 136 -16.14 9.51 -14.89
N TYR A 137 -17.10 9.44 -15.79
CA TYR A 137 -17.50 8.22 -16.50
C TYR A 137 -16.89 8.12 -17.91
N GLU A 138 -16.34 9.20 -18.43
CA GLU A 138 -15.73 9.22 -19.75
C GLU A 138 -14.42 8.43 -19.76
N GLU A 139 -14.26 7.58 -20.77
CA GLU A 139 -13.10 6.71 -20.94
C GLU A 139 -12.04 7.34 -21.86
N ASN A 140 -11.87 8.68 -21.78
CA ASN A 140 -10.86 9.43 -22.52
C ASN A 140 -9.54 9.46 -21.75
N LEU A 141 -8.43 9.10 -22.41
CA LEU A 141 -7.09 9.10 -21.84
C LEU A 141 -6.37 10.45 -21.97
N GLY A 142 -6.78 11.35 -22.85
CA GLY A 142 -6.11 12.65 -23.07
C GLY A 142 -5.80 13.41 -21.78
N PRO A 143 -6.74 13.60 -20.84
CA PRO A 143 -6.47 14.33 -19.60
C PRO A 143 -5.42 13.67 -18.70
N ILE A 144 -5.33 12.35 -18.68
CA ILE A 144 -4.30 11.65 -17.89
C ILE A 144 -2.96 11.61 -18.62
N GLU A 145 -2.95 11.58 -19.94
CA GLU A 145 -1.73 11.70 -20.75
C GLU A 145 -1.09 13.09 -20.57
N ASP A 146 -1.87 14.16 -20.65
CA ASP A 146 -1.42 15.53 -20.37
C ASP A 146 -0.86 15.65 -18.93
N PHE A 147 -1.55 15.03 -17.97
CA PHE A 147 -1.10 15.00 -16.59
C PHE A 147 0.25 14.29 -16.44
N ILE A 148 0.40 13.10 -17.05
CA ILE A 148 1.65 12.32 -17.00
C ILE A 148 2.78 13.08 -17.69
N SER A 149 2.54 13.64 -18.89
CA SER A 149 3.53 14.45 -19.61
C SER A 149 4.05 15.57 -18.74
N LYS A 150 3.16 16.44 -18.25
CA LYS A 150 3.52 17.60 -17.46
C LYS A 150 4.28 17.25 -16.18
N THR A 151 3.82 16.25 -15.44
CA THR A 151 4.46 15.86 -14.17
C THR A 151 5.76 15.08 -14.38
N SER A 152 5.92 14.38 -15.50
CA SER A 152 7.18 13.70 -15.85
C SER A 152 8.28 14.67 -16.26
N GLU A 153 7.94 15.80 -16.88
CA GLU A 153 8.85 16.90 -17.23
C GLU A 153 9.49 17.49 -15.96
N SER A 154 8.70 17.67 -14.87
CA SER A 154 9.21 18.10 -13.56
C SER A 154 10.05 17.02 -12.83
N GLY A 155 10.08 15.78 -13.33
CA GLY A 155 10.98 14.73 -12.86
C GLY A 155 10.33 13.53 -12.20
N CYS A 156 9.00 13.41 -12.18
CA CYS A 156 8.34 12.16 -11.78
C CYS A 156 8.59 11.08 -12.85
N LYS A 157 9.25 9.99 -12.48
CA LYS A 157 9.58 8.89 -13.41
C LYS A 157 8.77 7.62 -13.17
N LYS A 158 7.93 7.58 -12.13
CA LYS A 158 7.20 6.39 -11.72
C LYS A 158 5.75 6.71 -11.41
N PHE A 159 4.84 6.00 -12.08
CA PHE A 159 3.41 6.16 -11.96
C PHE A 159 2.73 4.87 -11.52
N ILE A 160 1.97 4.92 -10.42
CA ILE A 160 1.13 3.82 -9.95
C ILE A 160 -0.30 4.10 -10.42
N ILE A 161 -0.76 3.35 -11.41
CA ILE A 161 -2.06 3.56 -12.03
C ILE A 161 -3.11 2.64 -11.39
N HIS A 162 -4.07 3.20 -10.65
CA HIS A 162 -5.28 2.45 -10.33
C HIS A 162 -6.17 2.42 -11.58
N ALA A 163 -6.25 1.27 -12.22
CA ALA A 163 -6.89 1.05 -13.52
C ALA A 163 -8.42 1.28 -13.52
N ARG A 164 -8.88 2.37 -12.94
CA ARG A 164 -10.28 2.85 -12.90
C ARG A 164 -10.31 4.37 -12.87
N ASN A 165 -11.36 4.96 -13.41
CA ASN A 165 -11.63 6.39 -13.18
C ASN A 165 -12.02 6.66 -11.71
N ALA A 166 -11.85 7.90 -11.28
CA ALA A 166 -12.37 8.41 -10.02
C ALA A 166 -13.68 9.16 -10.25
N ILE A 167 -14.74 8.72 -9.57
CA ILE A 167 -16.03 9.43 -9.54
C ILE A 167 -16.04 10.32 -8.30
N LEU A 168 -15.96 11.62 -8.50
CA LEU A 168 -15.78 12.58 -7.40
C LEU A 168 -17.08 12.90 -6.64
N SER A 169 -18.23 12.64 -7.25
CA SER A 169 -19.57 12.87 -6.65
C SER A 169 -20.42 11.61 -6.74
N GLY A 170 -21.31 11.40 -5.76
CA GLY A 170 -22.29 10.31 -5.76
C GLY A 170 -21.76 8.93 -5.37
N LEU A 171 -20.43 8.71 -5.31
CA LEU A 171 -19.86 7.43 -4.91
C LEU A 171 -18.95 7.55 -3.69
N SER A 172 -19.19 6.68 -2.71
CA SER A 172 -18.24 6.50 -1.59
C SER A 172 -16.88 5.97 -2.09
N PRO A 173 -15.77 6.16 -1.32
CA PRO A 173 -14.48 5.57 -1.67
C PRO A 173 -14.51 4.05 -1.83
N LYS A 174 -15.40 3.35 -1.11
CA LYS A 174 -15.61 1.90 -1.26
C LYS A 174 -16.22 1.58 -2.62
N LYS A 175 -17.28 2.28 -3.03
CA LYS A 175 -17.94 2.12 -4.33
C LYS A 175 -17.00 2.53 -5.50
N ASN A 176 -16.19 3.56 -5.34
CA ASN A 176 -15.15 3.97 -6.31
C ASN A 176 -14.08 2.91 -6.60
N ARG A 177 -13.96 1.87 -5.77
CA ARG A 177 -13.06 0.74 -6.00
C ARG A 177 -13.73 -0.49 -6.60
N ALA A 178 -15.03 -0.41 -6.88
CA ALA A 178 -15.82 -1.53 -7.39
C ALA A 178 -16.60 -1.18 -8.65
N ILE A 179 -17.31 -0.04 -8.68
CA ILE A 179 -18.27 0.32 -9.72
C ILE A 179 -17.59 0.77 -11.02
N PRO A 180 -16.63 1.74 -11.05
CA PRO A 180 -15.97 2.08 -12.30
C PRO A 180 -15.23 0.86 -12.87
N ASN A 181 -15.30 0.68 -14.20
CA ASN A 181 -14.68 -0.45 -14.88
C ASN A 181 -13.17 -0.54 -14.65
N LEU A 182 -12.64 -1.77 -14.54
CA LEU A 182 -11.20 -2.04 -14.61
C LEU A 182 -10.75 -2.00 -16.08
N ARG A 183 -9.77 -1.16 -16.37
CA ARG A 183 -9.27 -0.87 -17.71
C ARG A 183 -7.74 -1.03 -17.74
N TYR A 184 -7.27 -2.28 -17.64
CA TYR A 184 -5.82 -2.57 -17.66
C TYR A 184 -5.18 -2.26 -19.00
N ASP A 185 -5.93 -2.43 -20.11
CA ASP A 185 -5.43 -2.15 -21.45
C ASP A 185 -5.18 -0.65 -21.66
N ASP A 186 -6.01 0.20 -21.08
CA ASP A 186 -5.77 1.66 -21.10
C ASP A 186 -4.51 2.03 -20.31
N ALA A 187 -4.28 1.39 -19.16
CA ALA A 187 -3.04 1.58 -18.42
C ALA A 187 -1.81 1.08 -19.20
N LEU A 188 -1.98 0.05 -20.04
CA LEU A 188 -0.93 -0.45 -20.94
C LEU A 188 -0.67 0.53 -22.08
N ILE A 189 -1.71 1.15 -22.65
CA ILE A 189 -1.56 2.22 -23.66
C ILE A 189 -0.75 3.37 -23.09
N LEU A 190 -1.04 3.82 -21.86
CA LEU A 190 -0.23 4.85 -21.20
C LEU A 190 1.24 4.46 -21.09
N LYS A 191 1.53 3.21 -20.70
CA LYS A 191 2.91 2.72 -20.65
C LYS A 191 3.58 2.73 -22.03
N GLN A 192 2.86 2.38 -23.09
CA GLN A 192 3.40 2.38 -24.46
C GLN A 192 3.67 3.81 -24.96
N ASN A 193 2.81 4.77 -24.60
CA ASN A 193 2.96 6.18 -24.99
C ASN A 193 4.10 6.87 -24.22
N PHE A 194 4.48 6.35 -23.05
CA PHE A 194 5.55 6.90 -22.20
C PHE A 194 6.61 5.84 -21.87
N PRO A 195 7.37 5.31 -22.84
CA PRO A 195 8.24 4.15 -22.65
C PRO A 195 9.44 4.39 -21.71
N SER A 196 9.80 5.64 -21.44
CA SER A 196 10.87 6.03 -20.53
C SER A 196 10.43 6.08 -19.06
N LEU A 197 9.13 5.90 -18.77
CA LEU A 197 8.55 5.98 -17.44
C LEU A 197 8.24 4.59 -16.87
N GLU A 198 8.32 4.45 -15.54
CA GLU A 198 7.94 3.21 -14.82
C GLU A 198 6.43 3.23 -14.52
N PHE A 199 5.72 2.19 -14.97
CA PHE A 199 4.27 2.02 -14.74
C PHE A 199 3.99 0.80 -13.86
N VAL A 200 3.41 1.06 -12.67
CA VAL A 200 2.95 0.04 -11.74
C VAL A 200 1.43 -0.07 -11.81
N ILE A 201 0.92 -1.26 -12.11
CA ILE A 201 -0.53 -1.48 -12.20
C ILE A 201 -1.15 -1.74 -10.83
N ASN A 202 -2.32 -1.14 -10.56
CA ASN A 202 -3.11 -1.35 -9.35
C ASN A 202 -4.60 -1.44 -9.68
N GLY A 203 -5.34 -2.15 -8.85
CA GLY A 203 -6.81 -2.26 -8.93
C GLY A 203 -7.27 -3.69 -9.21
N GLY A 204 -8.20 -4.19 -8.39
CA GLY A 204 -8.88 -5.48 -8.61
C GLY A 204 -8.03 -6.74 -8.41
N ILE A 205 -6.72 -6.68 -8.30
CA ILE A 205 -5.81 -7.82 -8.19
C ILE A 205 -6.14 -8.59 -6.90
N ASN A 206 -6.59 -9.86 -7.03
CA ASN A 206 -7.09 -10.66 -5.92
C ASN A 206 -6.73 -12.15 -5.97
N ASN A 207 -6.03 -12.62 -7.02
CA ASN A 207 -5.57 -14.00 -7.17
C ASN A 207 -4.28 -14.06 -7.99
N LEU A 208 -3.62 -15.24 -8.01
CA LEU A 208 -2.37 -15.47 -8.74
C LEU A 208 -2.53 -15.42 -10.25
N ASP A 209 -3.69 -15.81 -10.78
CA ASP A 209 -3.89 -15.82 -12.24
C ASP A 209 -3.92 -14.41 -12.82
N MET A 210 -4.54 -13.47 -12.11
CA MET A 210 -4.46 -12.05 -12.48
C MET A 210 -3.02 -11.52 -12.44
N ILE A 211 -2.21 -12.01 -11.51
CA ILE A 211 -0.80 -11.63 -11.41
C ILE A 211 -0.02 -12.22 -12.57
N LYS A 212 -0.13 -13.51 -12.83
CA LYS A 212 0.52 -14.21 -13.97
C LYS A 212 0.20 -13.54 -15.30
N SER A 213 -1.06 -13.16 -15.51
CA SER A 213 -1.53 -12.53 -16.76
C SER A 213 -0.99 -11.11 -16.98
N ASN A 214 -0.59 -10.40 -15.91
CA ASN A 214 -0.27 -8.98 -16.01
C ASN A 214 1.15 -8.62 -15.57
N ILE A 215 1.88 -9.51 -14.89
CA ILE A 215 3.16 -9.19 -14.26
C ILE A 215 4.22 -8.75 -15.27
N TYR A 216 4.17 -9.28 -16.51
CA TYR A 216 5.12 -8.92 -17.57
C TYR A 216 4.64 -7.77 -18.46
N ARG A 217 3.41 -7.30 -18.27
CA ARG A 217 2.84 -6.18 -19.03
C ARG A 217 3.25 -4.81 -18.46
N PHE A 218 3.58 -4.78 -17.16
CA PHE A 218 3.92 -3.57 -16.42
C PHE A 218 5.29 -3.73 -15.70
N ASP A 219 5.84 -2.64 -15.18
CA ASP A 219 7.12 -2.64 -14.46
C ASP A 219 6.97 -3.10 -13.00
N GLY A 220 5.73 -3.21 -12.55
CA GLY A 220 5.37 -3.72 -11.23
C GLY A 220 3.87 -3.81 -11.03
N MET A 221 3.48 -4.40 -9.92
CA MET A 221 2.08 -4.56 -9.54
C MET A 221 1.86 -4.14 -8.09
N MET A 222 0.76 -3.42 -7.84
CA MET A 222 0.40 -2.99 -6.48
C MET A 222 -0.89 -3.66 -6.02
N ILE A 223 -0.83 -4.36 -4.89
CA ILE A 223 -1.93 -5.13 -4.31
C ILE A 223 -2.34 -4.49 -2.97
N GLY A 224 -3.62 -4.33 -2.74
CA GLY A 224 -4.13 -3.73 -1.51
C GLY A 224 -5.04 -4.67 -0.73
N ARG A 225 -6.33 -4.59 -0.98
CA ARG A 225 -7.38 -5.25 -0.19
C ARG A 225 -7.21 -6.75 -0.02
N LYS A 226 -6.70 -7.46 -1.04
CA LYS A 226 -6.43 -8.90 -0.96
C LYS A 226 -5.44 -9.18 0.17
N ILE A 227 -4.29 -8.48 0.19
CA ILE A 227 -3.26 -8.68 1.21
C ILE A 227 -3.80 -8.35 2.62
N TYR A 228 -4.61 -7.30 2.76
CA TYR A 228 -5.17 -6.94 4.06
C TYR A 228 -6.20 -7.96 4.57
N SER A 229 -7.02 -8.52 3.69
CA SER A 229 -8.03 -9.54 4.05
C SER A 229 -7.45 -10.94 4.20
N ASP A 230 -6.34 -11.20 3.53
CA ASP A 230 -5.65 -12.49 3.47
C ASP A 230 -4.12 -12.25 3.40
N PRO A 231 -3.47 -11.99 4.54
CA PRO A 231 -2.04 -11.73 4.57
C PRO A 231 -1.20 -12.90 4.08
N MET A 232 -1.69 -14.15 4.24
CA MET A 232 -0.95 -15.34 3.79
C MET A 232 -0.86 -15.45 2.27
N PHE A 233 -1.65 -14.71 1.51
CA PHE A 233 -1.46 -14.57 0.07
C PHE A 233 -0.06 -14.02 -0.30
N LEU A 234 0.63 -13.36 0.63
CA LEU A 234 2.04 -12.99 0.48
C LEU A 234 2.97 -14.20 0.41
N SER A 235 2.62 -15.31 1.08
CA SER A 235 3.37 -16.57 0.97
C SER A 235 3.25 -17.16 -0.43
N ASP A 236 2.03 -17.16 -0.99
CA ASP A 236 1.79 -17.66 -2.35
C ASP A 236 2.55 -16.80 -3.39
N LEU A 237 2.55 -15.48 -3.19
CA LEU A 237 3.32 -14.54 -4.00
C LEU A 237 4.82 -14.76 -3.88
N HIS A 238 5.32 -14.95 -2.67
CA HIS A 238 6.73 -15.26 -2.42
C HIS A 238 7.16 -16.53 -3.16
N GLN A 239 6.37 -17.60 -3.05
CA GLN A 239 6.63 -18.86 -3.76
C GLN A 239 6.63 -18.67 -5.28
N PHE A 240 5.64 -17.95 -5.80
CA PHE A 240 5.54 -17.68 -7.24
C PHE A 240 6.73 -16.86 -7.76
N MET A 241 7.09 -15.78 -7.07
CA MET A 241 8.14 -14.86 -7.51
C MET A 241 9.54 -15.48 -7.39
N ASN A 242 9.81 -16.25 -6.34
CA ASN A 242 11.11 -16.83 -6.06
C ASN A 242 11.26 -18.29 -6.57
N LYS A 243 10.20 -18.83 -7.19
CA LYS A 243 10.16 -20.24 -7.67
C LYS A 243 10.58 -21.24 -6.58
N THR A 244 10.15 -20.99 -5.34
CA THR A 244 10.44 -21.82 -4.17
C THR A 244 9.22 -22.60 -3.73
N THR A 245 9.44 -23.77 -3.15
CA THR A 245 8.41 -24.59 -2.51
C THR A 245 8.29 -24.36 -1.00
N ASN A 246 9.11 -23.45 -0.45
CA ASN A 246 9.09 -23.15 0.98
C ASN A 246 7.75 -22.50 1.39
N ILE A 247 6.99 -23.23 2.20
CA ILE A 247 5.72 -22.75 2.75
C ILE A 247 6.00 -21.95 4.02
N ILE A 248 5.51 -20.73 4.06
CA ILE A 248 5.60 -19.88 5.27
C ILE A 248 4.51 -20.33 6.24
N ASN A 249 4.93 -20.81 7.40
CA ASN A 249 4.04 -21.31 8.45
C ASN A 249 3.46 -20.16 9.28
N ARG A 250 2.15 -20.16 9.54
CA ARG A 250 1.44 -19.12 10.33
C ARG A 250 2.00 -18.95 11.73
N ARG A 251 2.38 -20.06 12.40
CA ARG A 251 2.99 -19.98 13.73
C ARG A 251 4.34 -19.27 13.71
N GLN A 252 5.15 -19.49 12.67
CA GLN A 252 6.40 -18.75 12.49
C GLN A 252 6.14 -17.26 12.23
N VAL A 253 5.11 -16.94 11.45
CA VAL A 253 4.66 -15.55 11.24
C VAL A 253 4.27 -14.90 12.56
N ILE A 254 3.47 -15.59 13.41
CA ILE A 254 3.06 -15.09 14.72
C ILE A 254 4.29 -14.87 15.61
N LYS A 255 5.24 -15.81 15.65
CA LYS A 255 6.48 -15.66 16.43
C LYS A 255 7.29 -14.44 16.01
N LYS A 256 7.51 -14.28 14.69
CA LYS A 256 8.22 -13.12 14.15
C LYS A 256 7.48 -11.81 14.43
N TYR A 257 6.15 -11.81 14.30
CA TYR A 257 5.33 -10.63 14.59
C TYR A 257 5.47 -10.19 16.06
N ILE A 258 5.40 -11.14 16.99
CA ILE A 258 5.62 -10.88 18.43
C ILE A 258 7.02 -10.31 18.67
N MET A 259 8.04 -10.91 18.06
CA MET A 259 9.43 -10.45 18.18
C MET A 259 9.59 -9.00 17.71
N ILE A 260 9.11 -8.68 16.50
CA ILE A 260 9.14 -7.30 15.96
C ILE A 260 8.39 -6.34 16.89
N CYS A 261 7.21 -6.73 17.40
CA CYS A 261 6.43 -5.88 18.29
C CYS A 261 7.13 -5.62 19.64
N ASN A 262 7.86 -6.61 20.16
CA ASN A 262 8.60 -6.47 21.41
C ASN A 262 9.87 -5.61 21.24
N ASP A 263 10.64 -5.86 20.19
CA ASP A 263 11.88 -5.12 19.89
C ASP A 263 11.63 -3.61 19.65
N CYS A 264 10.46 -3.28 19.17
CA CYS A 264 10.08 -1.90 18.86
C CYS A 264 9.31 -1.19 19.99
N ASP A 265 9.26 -1.74 21.20
CA ASP A 265 8.48 -1.25 22.35
C ASP A 265 7.01 -0.89 22.00
N ILE A 266 6.47 -1.64 21.03
CA ILE A 266 5.11 -1.43 20.54
C ILE A 266 4.06 -1.89 21.56
N ASN A 267 4.46 -2.66 22.58
CA ASN A 267 3.57 -3.25 23.58
C ASN A 267 2.81 -2.25 24.46
N ASN A 268 3.29 -0.99 24.54
CA ASN A 268 2.63 0.07 25.29
C ASN A 268 1.41 0.68 24.58
N HIS A 269 1.14 0.26 23.34
CA HIS A 269 0.02 0.74 22.56
C HIS A 269 -1.25 -0.11 22.77
N SER A 270 -2.40 0.41 22.36
CA SER A 270 -3.65 -0.32 22.43
C SER A 270 -3.53 -1.70 21.76
N LYS A 271 -3.78 -2.78 22.51
CA LYS A 271 -3.75 -4.17 22.01
C LYS A 271 -4.66 -4.41 20.81
N TYR A 272 -5.73 -3.62 20.69
CA TYR A 272 -6.57 -3.63 19.51
C TYR A 272 -5.78 -3.24 18.25
N LEU A 273 -4.91 -2.24 18.33
CA LEU A 273 -4.09 -1.80 17.18
C LEU A 273 -3.14 -2.90 16.72
N LEU A 274 -2.54 -3.64 17.65
CA LEU A 274 -1.66 -4.77 17.34
C LEU A 274 -2.44 -5.94 16.70
N LEU A 275 -3.55 -6.33 17.30
CA LEU A 275 -4.26 -7.56 16.96
C LEU A 275 -5.21 -7.41 15.77
N ARG A 276 -5.68 -6.19 15.45
CA ARG A 276 -6.65 -5.97 14.37
C ARG A 276 -6.18 -6.43 12.99
N HIS A 277 -4.88 -6.40 12.73
CA HIS A 277 -4.31 -6.79 11.44
C HIS A 277 -4.19 -8.31 11.28
N LEU A 278 -4.22 -9.05 12.39
CA LEU A 278 -4.11 -10.51 12.39
C LEU A 278 -5.43 -11.22 12.06
N TYR A 279 -6.56 -10.49 11.99
CA TYR A 279 -7.87 -11.12 11.71
C TYR A 279 -7.92 -11.92 10.41
N GLY A 280 -7.14 -11.49 9.41
CA GLY A 280 -7.04 -12.15 8.10
C GLY A 280 -6.05 -13.32 8.04
N LEU A 281 -5.25 -13.55 9.08
CA LEU A 281 -4.14 -14.52 9.03
C LEU A 281 -4.59 -15.97 8.74
N TYR A 282 -5.80 -16.32 9.15
CA TYR A 282 -6.44 -17.61 8.91
C TYR A 282 -7.58 -17.52 7.88
N TYR A 283 -7.54 -16.52 6.98
CA TYR A 283 -8.55 -16.39 5.92
C TYR A 283 -8.55 -17.64 5.02
N GLY A 284 -9.75 -18.14 4.68
CA GLY A 284 -9.91 -19.29 3.79
C GLY A 284 -9.71 -20.66 4.46
N THR A 285 -9.34 -20.73 5.75
CA THR A 285 -9.15 -21.98 6.49
C THR A 285 -10.36 -22.34 7.34
N SER A 286 -10.48 -23.62 7.74
CA SER A 286 -11.48 -24.12 8.70
C SER A 286 -11.38 -23.37 10.04
N SER A 287 -10.18 -22.94 10.43
CA SER A 287 -9.88 -22.26 11.68
C SER A 287 -10.22 -20.77 11.72
N SER A 288 -10.64 -20.19 10.59
CA SER A 288 -10.86 -18.73 10.47
C SER A 288 -11.81 -18.15 11.54
N LYS A 289 -12.92 -18.85 11.84
CA LYS A 289 -13.89 -18.41 12.87
C LYS A 289 -13.30 -18.51 14.28
N THR A 290 -12.62 -19.60 14.58
CA THR A 290 -12.01 -19.88 15.88
C THR A 290 -10.89 -18.87 16.17
N TRP A 291 -10.05 -18.58 15.17
CA TRP A 291 -9.01 -17.55 15.23
C TRP A 291 -9.58 -16.18 15.58
N LYS A 292 -10.62 -15.74 14.88
CA LYS A 292 -11.25 -14.44 15.15
C LYS A 292 -11.84 -14.34 16.55
N LYS A 293 -12.48 -15.42 17.05
CA LYS A 293 -12.97 -15.49 18.43
C LYS A 293 -11.82 -15.41 19.43
N PHE A 294 -10.74 -16.12 19.17
CA PHE A 294 -9.54 -16.12 20.00
C PHE A 294 -8.94 -14.72 20.10
N LEU A 295 -8.74 -14.01 18.97
CA LEU A 295 -8.24 -12.63 18.98
C LEU A 295 -9.16 -11.68 19.77
N ASN A 296 -10.48 -11.78 19.59
CA ASN A 296 -11.43 -10.98 20.36
C ASN A 296 -11.29 -11.23 21.87
N ASN A 297 -11.12 -12.47 22.28
CA ASN A 297 -10.92 -12.81 23.70
C ASN A 297 -9.61 -12.22 24.26
N LEU A 298 -8.52 -12.24 23.46
CA LEU A 298 -7.24 -11.60 23.86
C LEU A 298 -7.41 -10.08 24.05
N ILE A 299 -8.16 -9.42 23.16
CA ILE A 299 -8.44 -7.99 23.23
C ILE A 299 -9.25 -7.66 24.50
N ILE A 300 -10.35 -8.37 24.73
CA ILE A 300 -11.26 -8.15 25.87
C ILE A 300 -10.54 -8.40 27.21
N LYS A 301 -9.79 -9.50 27.30
CA LYS A 301 -9.06 -9.88 28.54
C LYS A 301 -7.78 -9.06 28.74
N LYS A 302 -7.42 -8.18 27.82
CA LYS A 302 -6.16 -7.42 27.84
C LYS A 302 -4.92 -8.29 28.02
N ASN A 303 -4.92 -9.50 27.47
CA ASN A 303 -3.80 -10.44 27.56
C ASN A 303 -2.57 -9.93 26.78
N ASN A 304 -1.38 -10.41 27.11
CA ASN A 304 -0.16 -10.07 26.39
C ASN A 304 -0.16 -10.62 24.96
N ILE A 305 0.65 -10.00 24.08
CA ILE A 305 0.77 -10.42 22.68
C ILE A 305 1.34 -11.85 22.56
N GLU A 306 2.17 -12.28 23.50
CA GLU A 306 2.72 -13.65 23.60
C GLU A 306 1.62 -14.71 23.69
N ASN A 307 0.46 -14.36 24.24
CA ASN A 307 -0.69 -15.28 24.29
C ASN A 307 -1.19 -15.69 22.90
N LEU A 308 -0.78 -15.00 21.81
CA LEU A 308 -1.02 -15.48 20.45
C LEU A 308 -0.50 -16.89 20.21
N LEU A 309 0.59 -17.29 20.89
CA LEU A 309 1.21 -18.61 20.77
C LEU A 309 0.40 -19.72 21.47
N THR A 310 -0.58 -19.38 22.30
CA THR A 310 -1.47 -20.37 22.94
C THR A 310 -2.61 -20.82 22.03
N PHE A 311 -2.72 -20.28 20.80
CA PHE A 311 -3.65 -20.81 19.82
C PHE A 311 -3.29 -22.27 19.47
N PRO A 312 -4.24 -23.22 19.50
CA PRO A 312 -3.96 -24.66 19.44
C PRO A 312 -3.18 -25.10 18.19
N GLU A 313 -2.12 -25.90 18.38
CA GLU A 313 -1.24 -26.40 17.30
C GLU A 313 -1.91 -27.38 16.34
N ASN A 314 -2.83 -28.20 16.84
CA ASN A 314 -3.55 -29.21 16.04
C ASN A 314 -4.27 -28.60 14.83
N ILE A 315 -4.54 -27.30 14.88
CA ILE A 315 -5.17 -26.54 13.80
C ILE A 315 -4.15 -26.22 12.67
N TYR A 316 -2.84 -26.23 12.98
CA TYR A 316 -1.78 -25.98 11.99
C TYR A 316 -1.48 -27.21 11.10
N VAL A 317 -1.82 -28.43 11.53
CA VAL A 317 -1.50 -29.68 10.85
C VAL A 317 -2.49 -30.01 9.74
N GLU A 318 -3.76 -29.58 9.86
CA GLU A 318 -4.80 -29.85 8.84
C GLU A 318 -4.60 -29.08 7.54
N GLU A 319 -3.80 -28.01 7.54
CA GLU A 319 -3.58 -27.13 6.36
C GLU A 319 -2.67 -27.76 5.29
N ILE A 320 -1.84 -28.73 5.65
CA ILE A 320 -0.92 -29.41 4.72
C ILE A 320 -1.65 -30.41 3.82
N LYS A 321 -2.85 -30.85 4.21
CA LYS A 321 -3.61 -31.91 3.49
C LYS A 321 -4.52 -31.41 2.36
N ASN A 322 -4.74 -30.08 2.20
CA ASN A 322 -5.69 -29.55 1.23
C ASN A 322 -5.06 -28.94 -0.03
N TYR A 323 -3.77 -29.14 -0.27
CA TYR A 323 -3.05 -28.70 -1.48
C TYR A 323 -2.42 -29.88 -2.25
N GLY A 324 -3.05 -31.04 -2.15
CA GLY A 324 -2.72 -32.22 -2.94
C GLY A 324 -3.64 -32.36 -4.14
#